data_875c511f530ecec0f36f4d590f48103c
#
_entry.id   875c511f530ecec0f36f4d590f48103c
#
_cell.length_a   1.000
_cell.length_b   1.000
_cell.length_c   1.000
_cell.angle_alpha   90.00
_cell.angle_beta   90.00
_cell.angle_gamma   90.00
#
_symmetry.space_group_name_H-M   'P 1'
#
loop_
_entity.id
_entity.type
_entity.pdbx_description
1 polymer ?
#
loop_
_entity_poly.entity_id
_entity_poly.type
_entity_poly.pdbx_seq_one_letter_code
_entity_poly.pdbx_strand_id
1 'polypeptide(L)'
;HCISSAASDVYKRQDGETIGLITYMRTDGTNLSKDAVSAFRDYIKKEIGNEYLPESSLNYSGKKAKNAQEAHEAIRPTDIIRTPQSVKKYLSTDQNKLYDLIWSRALSSQMSSAKFDRNTITVTSDNNDTVCKASGSVLKFDGFLKIYNNQNKDDDESILPAMTKGLVNIESLIDEQHFTQPPPRYSEASLVKKLEELGIGRPSTYASIISVSYTHLRAHETEA
;
A
#
# COMPACT_ATOMS: atom_id res chain seq x y z
N HIS A 1 -2.16 -4.67 -22.98
CA HIS A 1 -1.36 -3.52 -23.39
C HIS A 1 -1.19 -2.54 -22.26
N CYS A 2 0.04 -2.28 -21.97
CA CYS A 2 0.55 -1.53 -20.82
C CYS A 2 -0.21 -0.23 -20.51
N ILE A 3 -1.05 -0.26 -19.48
CA ILE A 3 -1.57 0.93 -18.83
C ILE A 3 -0.42 1.86 -18.36
N SER A 4 0.77 1.29 -18.13
CA SER A 4 1.95 2.01 -17.67
C SER A 4 2.57 2.97 -18.70
N SER A 5 2.52 2.67 -20.00
CA SER A 5 3.03 3.61 -21.03
C SER A 5 2.08 4.78 -21.24
N ALA A 6 0.77 4.55 -21.08
CA ALA A 6 -0.23 5.60 -21.24
C ALA A 6 -0.24 6.61 -20.07
N ALA A 7 0.15 6.20 -18.86
CA ALA A 7 0.22 7.12 -17.72
C ALA A 7 1.45 8.05 -17.79
N SER A 8 2.52 7.65 -18.49
CA SER A 8 3.70 8.49 -18.69
C SER A 8 3.51 9.58 -19.75
N ASP A 9 2.56 9.41 -20.68
CA ASP A 9 2.55 10.17 -21.92
C ASP A 9 1.41 11.18 -22.10
N VAL A 10 0.48 11.35 -21.18
CA VAL A 10 -0.74 12.09 -21.54
C VAL A 10 -1.21 13.11 -20.48
N TYR A 11 -0.45 14.15 -20.28
CA TYR A 11 -1.02 15.43 -19.92
C TYR A 11 -0.69 16.46 -21.00
N LYS A 12 -1.69 16.87 -21.80
CA LYS A 12 -1.54 18.04 -22.67
C LYS A 12 -1.85 19.29 -21.85
N ARG A 13 -0.87 20.16 -21.69
CA ARG A 13 -1.08 21.52 -21.20
C ARG A 13 -2.03 22.28 -22.12
N GLN A 14 -2.61 23.38 -21.62
CA GLN A 14 -3.42 24.31 -22.42
C GLN A 14 -2.65 24.91 -23.60
N ASP A 15 -1.32 24.90 -23.53
CA ASP A 15 -0.38 25.33 -24.58
C ASP A 15 -0.03 24.23 -25.59
N GLY A 16 -0.58 23.02 -25.46
CA GLY A 16 -0.37 21.90 -26.38
C GLY A 16 0.85 21.04 -26.11
N GLU A 17 1.66 21.35 -25.09
CA GLU A 17 2.80 20.52 -24.69
C GLU A 17 2.35 19.24 -23.98
N THR A 18 3.01 18.14 -24.31
CA THR A 18 2.83 16.84 -23.61
C THR A 18 3.77 16.76 -22.43
N ILE A 19 3.23 16.49 -21.24
CA ILE A 19 4.02 16.36 -20.02
C ILE A 19 3.83 14.96 -19.45
N GLY A 20 4.92 14.30 -19.08
CA GLY A 20 4.88 13.07 -18.30
C GLY A 20 4.35 13.35 -16.88
N LEU A 21 3.35 12.58 -16.44
CA LEU A 21 2.76 12.72 -15.10
C LEU A 21 3.54 11.97 -14.03
N ILE A 22 4.26 10.93 -14.40
CA ILE A 22 5.03 10.08 -13.49
C ILE A 22 6.47 9.94 -13.97
N THR A 23 7.37 9.59 -13.05
CA THR A 23 8.76 9.21 -13.35
C THR A 23 8.80 7.88 -14.11
N TYR A 24 9.99 7.48 -14.53
CA TYR A 24 10.19 6.26 -15.32
C TYR A 24 9.63 5.03 -14.60
N MET A 25 8.72 4.30 -15.27
CA MET A 25 7.94 3.22 -14.67
C MET A 25 8.65 1.86 -14.60
N ARG A 26 9.70 1.64 -15.40
CA ARG A 26 10.45 0.36 -15.41
C ARG A 26 11.63 0.44 -14.46
N THR A 27 11.36 0.60 -13.17
CA THR A 27 12.36 0.73 -12.12
C THR A 27 12.05 -0.20 -10.97
N ASP A 28 13.08 -0.67 -10.30
CA ASP A 28 13.08 -1.33 -9.01
C ASP A 28 13.60 -0.40 -7.90
N GLY A 29 13.88 0.87 -8.24
CA GLY A 29 14.32 1.88 -7.31
C GLY A 29 13.24 2.27 -6.31
N THR A 30 13.60 2.40 -5.03
CA THR A 30 12.71 2.85 -3.96
C THR A 30 13.08 4.23 -3.41
N ASN A 31 14.17 4.82 -3.90
CA ASN A 31 14.67 6.10 -3.44
C ASN A 31 14.01 7.26 -4.18
N LEU A 32 13.73 8.33 -3.45
CA LEU A 32 13.28 9.60 -4.00
C LEU A 32 14.45 10.57 -4.12
N SER A 33 14.44 11.43 -5.15
CA SER A 33 15.40 12.53 -5.26
C SER A 33 15.22 13.52 -4.12
N LYS A 34 16.28 14.26 -3.77
CA LYS A 34 16.22 15.28 -2.71
C LYS A 34 15.19 16.37 -3.03
N ASP A 35 15.09 16.77 -4.29
CA ASP A 35 14.15 17.79 -4.74
C ASP A 35 12.70 17.31 -4.60
N ALA A 36 12.42 16.05 -4.95
CA ALA A 36 11.10 15.44 -4.75
C ALA A 36 10.72 15.37 -3.26
N VAL A 37 11.66 14.94 -2.41
CA VAL A 37 11.44 14.89 -0.96
C VAL A 37 11.13 16.28 -0.41
N SER A 38 11.87 17.31 -0.83
CA SER A 38 11.60 18.69 -0.43
C SER A 38 10.20 19.13 -0.87
N ALA A 39 9.86 18.94 -2.14
CA ALA A 39 8.55 19.31 -2.67
C ALA A 39 7.39 18.59 -1.95
N PHE A 40 7.55 17.30 -1.63
CA PHE A 40 6.54 16.53 -0.88
C PHE A 40 6.37 17.07 0.54
N ARG A 41 7.48 17.37 1.22
CA ARG A 41 7.46 17.91 2.58
C ARG A 41 6.80 19.29 2.62
N ASP A 42 7.09 20.15 1.65
CA ASP A 42 6.45 21.47 1.53
C ASP A 42 4.95 21.36 1.26
N TYR A 43 4.56 20.42 0.40
CA TYR A 43 3.14 20.12 0.13
C TYR A 43 2.43 19.60 1.38
N ILE A 44 3.01 18.62 2.11
CA ILE A 44 2.45 18.10 3.35
C ILE A 44 2.24 19.22 4.37
N LYS A 45 3.26 20.06 4.57
CA LYS A 45 3.21 21.17 5.52
C LYS A 45 2.10 22.16 5.18
N LYS A 46 1.93 22.48 3.90
CA LYS A 46 1.02 23.51 3.42
C LYS A 46 -0.43 23.03 3.33
N GLU A 47 -0.65 21.84 2.75
CA GLU A 47 -1.98 21.38 2.37
C GLU A 47 -2.59 20.35 3.35
N ILE A 48 -1.75 19.64 4.13
CA ILE A 48 -2.23 18.57 5.02
C ILE A 48 -2.16 18.99 6.48
N GLY A 49 -1.00 19.54 6.88
CA GLY A 49 -0.76 19.99 8.25
C GLY A 49 0.64 19.62 8.73
N ASN A 50 1.18 20.44 9.62
CA ASN A 50 2.55 20.27 10.13
C ASN A 50 2.70 19.02 11.02
N GLU A 51 1.62 18.56 11.65
CA GLU A 51 1.58 17.36 12.48
C GLU A 51 1.77 16.06 11.68
N TYR A 52 1.47 16.11 10.37
CA TYR A 52 1.69 14.98 9.45
C TYR A 52 3.10 14.91 8.89
N LEU A 53 3.93 15.91 9.20
CA LEU A 53 5.29 15.98 8.71
C LEU A 53 6.26 15.41 9.77
N PRO A 54 7.00 14.31 9.49
CA PRO A 54 8.01 13.79 10.41
C PRO A 54 9.18 14.77 10.51
N GLU A 55 9.91 14.78 11.64
CA GLU A 55 11.05 15.67 11.87
C GLU A 55 12.12 15.53 10.80
N SER A 56 12.42 14.29 10.40
CA SER A 56 13.39 13.98 9.33
C SER A 56 12.72 13.38 8.11
N SER A 57 13.35 13.53 6.95
CA SER A 57 12.92 12.84 5.72
C SER A 57 13.05 11.34 5.87
N LEU A 58 12.05 10.61 5.35
CA LEU A 58 12.06 9.15 5.36
C LEU A 58 12.82 8.64 4.12
N ASN A 59 13.81 7.77 4.37
CA ASN A 59 14.60 7.13 3.33
C ASN A 59 14.28 5.64 3.29
N TYR A 60 14.03 5.12 2.09
CA TYR A 60 13.64 3.73 1.86
C TYR A 60 14.76 2.92 1.18
N SER A 61 16.02 3.27 1.40
CA SER A 61 17.15 2.47 0.95
C SER A 61 17.15 1.13 1.70
N GLY A 62 16.33 0.19 1.21
CA GLY A 62 16.22 -1.17 1.72
C GLY A 62 17.39 -2.06 1.31
N LYS A 63 17.37 -3.34 1.74
CA LYS A 63 18.26 -4.37 1.23
C LYS A 63 18.12 -4.46 -0.28
N LYS A 64 19.16 -4.06 -1.00
CA LYS A 64 19.22 -4.10 -2.46
C LYS A 64 18.94 -5.53 -2.94
N ALA A 65 17.99 -5.71 -3.84
CA ALA A 65 17.90 -6.96 -4.59
C ALA A 65 19.27 -7.23 -5.23
N LYS A 66 19.72 -8.49 -5.24
CA LYS A 66 21.07 -8.90 -5.69
C LYS A 66 21.50 -8.35 -7.07
N ASN A 67 20.56 -7.78 -7.82
CA ASN A 67 20.73 -7.30 -9.18
C ASN A 67 20.01 -5.96 -9.46
N ALA A 68 19.75 -5.13 -8.43
CA ALA A 68 19.07 -3.86 -8.59
C ALA A 68 19.88 -2.91 -9.49
N GLN A 69 19.22 -2.33 -10.49
CA GLN A 69 19.78 -1.23 -11.29
C GLN A 69 19.57 0.09 -10.52
N GLU A 70 20.58 0.55 -9.80
CA GLU A 70 20.54 1.73 -8.92
C GLU A 70 20.31 3.08 -9.64
N ALA A 71 20.27 3.08 -10.96
CA ALA A 71 20.27 4.32 -11.73
C ALA A 71 18.93 5.05 -11.77
N HIS A 72 17.85 4.43 -11.27
CA HIS A 72 16.50 4.98 -11.41
C HIS A 72 15.89 5.33 -10.05
N GLU A 73 15.15 6.42 -10.05
CA GLU A 73 14.32 6.88 -8.96
C GLU A 73 13.06 6.00 -8.81
N ALA A 74 12.42 6.03 -7.65
CA ALA A 74 11.11 5.42 -7.44
C ALA A 74 10.04 6.02 -8.36
N ILE A 75 8.99 5.24 -8.65
CA ILE A 75 7.83 5.73 -9.39
C ILE A 75 7.08 6.75 -8.51
N ARG A 76 6.95 7.97 -8.98
CA ARG A 76 6.28 9.07 -8.30
C ARG A 76 5.67 10.05 -9.30
N PRO A 77 4.75 10.93 -8.87
CA PRO A 77 4.34 12.07 -9.69
C PRO A 77 5.56 12.97 -10.00
N THR A 78 5.63 13.47 -11.23
CA THR A 78 6.66 14.44 -11.63
C THR A 78 6.51 15.76 -10.90
N ASP A 79 5.26 16.09 -10.54
CA ASP A 79 4.91 17.30 -9.80
C ASP A 79 3.77 16.98 -8.81
N ILE A 80 4.02 17.15 -7.52
CA ILE A 80 3.06 16.82 -6.46
C ILE A 80 1.82 17.73 -6.45
N ILE A 81 1.94 18.93 -6.99
CA ILE A 81 0.83 19.91 -7.06
C ILE A 81 -0.28 19.42 -8.02
N ARG A 82 0.08 18.53 -8.96
CA ARG A 82 -0.88 17.91 -9.86
C ARG A 82 -1.62 16.80 -9.13
N THR A 83 -2.64 17.18 -8.37
CA THR A 83 -3.47 16.20 -7.65
C THR A 83 -4.27 15.32 -8.62
N PRO A 84 -4.64 14.08 -8.22
CA PRO A 84 -5.48 13.21 -9.06
C PRO A 84 -6.76 13.87 -9.54
N GLN A 85 -7.36 14.73 -8.72
CA GLN A 85 -8.57 15.48 -9.06
C GLN A 85 -8.31 16.51 -10.15
N SER A 86 -7.16 17.21 -10.11
CA SER A 86 -6.81 18.24 -11.08
C SER A 86 -6.55 17.70 -12.48
N VAL A 87 -6.02 16.48 -12.58
CA VAL A 87 -5.68 15.80 -13.85
C VAL A 87 -6.78 14.86 -14.37
N LYS A 88 -7.80 14.56 -13.55
CA LYS A 88 -8.87 13.61 -13.86
C LYS A 88 -9.51 13.81 -15.24
N LYS A 89 -9.74 15.06 -15.65
CA LYS A 89 -10.37 15.39 -16.93
C LYS A 89 -9.55 15.02 -18.17
N TYR A 90 -8.25 14.74 -17.99
CA TYR A 90 -7.32 14.41 -19.06
C TYR A 90 -6.97 12.91 -19.12
N LEU A 91 -7.44 12.13 -18.16
CA LEU A 91 -7.12 10.72 -18.01
C LEU A 91 -8.36 9.84 -18.20
N SER A 92 -8.16 8.63 -18.69
CA SER A 92 -9.18 7.60 -18.63
C SER A 92 -9.42 7.18 -17.17
N THR A 93 -10.52 6.48 -16.91
CA THR A 93 -10.86 6.01 -15.55
C THR A 93 -9.73 5.19 -14.93
N ASP A 94 -9.14 4.28 -15.69
CA ASP A 94 -8.08 3.40 -15.18
C ASP A 94 -6.74 4.13 -15.02
N GLN A 95 -6.43 5.04 -15.95
CA GLN A 95 -5.26 5.92 -15.81
C GLN A 95 -5.37 6.80 -14.56
N ASN A 96 -6.57 7.34 -14.28
CA ASN A 96 -6.78 8.16 -13.09
C ASN A 96 -6.66 7.34 -11.80
N LYS A 97 -7.19 6.12 -11.75
CA LYS A 97 -7.01 5.21 -10.61
C LYS A 97 -5.53 4.89 -10.36
N LEU A 98 -4.80 4.58 -11.43
CA LEU A 98 -3.36 4.31 -11.33
C LEU A 98 -2.59 5.54 -10.88
N TYR A 99 -2.88 6.70 -11.42
CA TYR A 99 -2.24 7.96 -11.01
C TYR A 99 -2.54 8.30 -9.56
N ASP A 100 -3.79 8.13 -9.11
CA ASP A 100 -4.19 8.33 -7.72
C ASP A 100 -3.42 7.41 -6.77
N LEU A 101 -3.29 6.13 -7.11
CA LEU A 101 -2.50 5.17 -6.35
C LEU A 101 -1.03 5.60 -6.24
N ILE A 102 -0.40 6.00 -7.36
CA ILE A 102 1.00 6.43 -7.40
C ILE A 102 1.18 7.72 -6.59
N TRP A 103 0.31 8.70 -6.77
CA TRP A 103 0.35 9.98 -6.08
C TRP A 103 0.18 9.81 -4.57
N SER A 104 -0.86 9.09 -4.16
CA SER A 104 -1.16 8.81 -2.76
C SER A 104 -0.03 8.03 -2.08
N ARG A 105 0.50 7.00 -2.74
CA ARG A 105 1.60 6.19 -2.21
C ARG A 105 2.89 7.00 -2.06
N ALA A 106 3.25 7.78 -3.07
CA ALA A 106 4.46 8.60 -3.06
C ALA A 106 4.40 9.67 -1.97
N LEU A 107 3.28 10.40 -1.86
CA LEU A 107 3.09 11.43 -0.83
C LEU A 107 3.11 10.82 0.57
N SER A 108 2.35 9.75 0.79
CA SER A 108 2.27 9.05 2.07
C SER A 108 3.62 8.49 2.54
N SER A 109 4.52 8.19 1.61
CA SER A 109 5.88 7.73 1.94
C SER A 109 6.69 8.77 2.74
N GLN A 110 6.33 10.04 2.67
CA GLN A 110 7.01 11.14 3.38
C GLN A 110 6.18 11.69 4.55
N MET A 111 5.08 11.02 4.92
CA MET A 111 4.21 11.42 6.03
C MET A 111 4.55 10.67 7.33
N SER A 112 4.10 11.24 8.45
CA SER A 112 4.20 10.62 9.77
C SER A 112 3.42 9.31 9.83
N SER A 113 3.94 8.35 10.59
CA SER A 113 3.26 7.06 10.81
C SER A 113 1.93 7.22 11.54
N ALA A 114 0.97 6.39 11.21
CA ALA A 114 -0.27 6.26 11.98
C ALA A 114 0.04 5.71 13.38
N LYS A 115 -0.74 6.14 14.38
CA LYS A 115 -0.61 5.70 15.77
C LYS A 115 -1.89 5.02 16.20
N PHE A 116 -1.75 3.81 16.74
CA PHE A 116 -2.85 3.00 17.25
C PHE A 116 -2.62 2.70 18.72
N ASP A 117 -3.66 2.79 19.52
CA ASP A 117 -3.70 2.19 20.85
C ASP A 117 -4.20 0.76 20.71
N ARG A 118 -3.38 -0.21 21.09
CA ARG A 118 -3.78 -1.62 21.12
C ARG A 118 -4.18 -2.02 22.52
N ASN A 119 -5.42 -2.45 22.69
CA ASN A 119 -5.95 -2.98 23.92
C ASN A 119 -6.07 -4.50 23.84
N THR A 120 -5.67 -5.18 24.91
CA THR A 120 -5.91 -6.61 25.10
C THR A 120 -6.67 -6.80 26.40
N ILE A 121 -7.85 -7.38 26.29
CA ILE A 121 -8.69 -7.73 27.42
C ILE A 121 -8.47 -9.21 27.70
N THR A 122 -8.14 -9.55 28.94
CA THR A 122 -8.02 -10.93 29.40
C THR A 122 -9.09 -11.18 30.46
N VAL A 123 -9.95 -12.14 30.19
CA VAL A 123 -10.98 -12.59 31.15
C VAL A 123 -10.61 -13.98 31.63
N THR A 124 -10.58 -14.17 32.92
CA THR A 124 -10.27 -15.45 33.59
C THR A 124 -11.46 -15.90 34.43
N SER A 125 -11.70 -17.19 34.46
CA SER A 125 -12.66 -17.77 35.41
C SER A 125 -12.11 -17.69 36.86
N ASP A 126 -13.00 -17.78 37.87
CA ASP A 126 -12.61 -17.71 39.26
C ASP A 126 -11.59 -18.80 39.66
N ASN A 127 -11.65 -19.96 39.02
CA ASN A 127 -10.70 -21.06 39.27
C ASN A 127 -9.43 -20.97 38.42
N ASN A 128 -9.25 -19.91 37.59
CA ASN A 128 -8.15 -19.76 36.62
C ASN A 128 -8.00 -20.87 35.57
N ASP A 129 -9.01 -21.72 35.41
CA ASP A 129 -8.95 -22.86 34.50
C ASP A 129 -9.20 -22.43 33.03
N THR A 130 -9.88 -21.30 32.81
CA THR A 130 -10.23 -20.82 31.49
C THR A 130 -9.79 -19.37 31.35
N VAL A 131 -9.08 -19.09 30.23
CA VAL A 131 -8.59 -17.74 29.88
C VAL A 131 -9.08 -17.39 28.50
N CYS A 132 -9.93 -16.35 28.43
CA CYS A 132 -10.36 -15.75 27.16
C CYS A 132 -9.58 -14.47 26.90
N LYS A 133 -9.15 -14.24 25.66
CA LYS A 133 -8.44 -13.03 25.25
C LYS A 133 -9.14 -12.38 24.05
N ALA A 134 -9.38 -11.09 24.16
CA ALA A 134 -9.82 -10.26 23.05
C ALA A 134 -8.81 -9.14 22.83
N SER A 135 -8.44 -8.89 21.58
CA SER A 135 -7.53 -7.80 21.22
C SER A 135 -8.20 -6.90 20.19
N GLY A 136 -8.04 -5.61 20.35
CA GLY A 136 -8.54 -4.61 19.42
C GLY A 136 -7.62 -3.41 19.38
N SER A 137 -7.75 -2.58 18.35
CA SER A 137 -6.97 -1.36 18.21
C SER A 137 -7.87 -0.15 17.93
N VAL A 138 -7.48 1.01 18.44
CA VAL A 138 -8.15 2.28 18.22
C VAL A 138 -7.18 3.24 17.53
N LEU A 139 -7.56 3.80 16.40
CA LEU A 139 -6.76 4.80 15.70
C LEU A 139 -6.73 6.09 16.52
N LYS A 140 -5.53 6.51 16.98
CA LYS A 140 -5.30 7.76 17.71
C LYS A 140 -4.88 8.90 16.79
N PHE A 141 -4.08 8.59 15.79
CA PHE A 141 -3.58 9.54 14.81
C PHE A 141 -3.49 8.83 13.48
N ASP A 142 -4.14 9.37 12.47
CA ASP A 142 -4.25 8.74 11.15
C ASP A 142 -2.95 8.79 10.35
N GLY A 143 -2.10 9.80 10.57
CA GLY A 143 -0.81 9.90 9.89
C GLY A 143 -0.93 9.77 8.38
N PHE A 144 -0.13 8.88 7.78
CA PHE A 144 -0.14 8.63 6.34
C PHE A 144 -1.48 8.03 5.83
N LEU A 145 -2.28 7.42 6.69
CA LEU A 145 -3.59 6.85 6.33
C LEU A 145 -4.59 7.91 5.88
N LYS A 146 -4.38 9.17 6.23
CA LYS A 146 -5.20 10.29 5.77
C LYS A 146 -5.25 10.39 4.24
N ILE A 147 -4.16 10.05 3.59
CA ILE A 147 -4.03 10.10 2.13
C ILE A 147 -4.07 8.69 1.53
N TYR A 148 -3.32 7.76 2.11
CA TYR A 148 -3.22 6.38 1.66
C TYR A 148 -4.11 5.49 2.50
N ASN A 149 -5.41 5.67 2.32
CA ASN A 149 -6.38 4.75 2.89
C ASN A 149 -6.56 3.58 1.92
N ASN A 150 -5.73 2.55 2.08
CA ASN A 150 -6.02 1.26 1.46
C ASN A 150 -7.28 0.76 2.15
N GLN A 151 -8.42 0.98 1.52
CA GLN A 151 -9.73 0.49 1.97
C GLN A 151 -9.78 -1.03 1.84
N ASN A 152 -8.96 -1.74 2.60
CA ASN A 152 -9.28 -3.07 3.04
C ASN A 152 -10.36 -2.88 4.12
N LYS A 153 -11.61 -2.74 3.64
CA LYS A 153 -12.80 -2.72 4.49
C LYS A 153 -13.03 -4.04 5.23
N ASP A 154 -12.14 -5.01 5.03
CA ASP A 154 -12.21 -6.34 5.63
C ASP A 154 -11.45 -6.46 6.95
N ASP A 155 -10.63 -5.47 7.31
CA ASP A 155 -10.13 -5.34 8.67
C ASP A 155 -11.21 -4.60 9.50
N ASP A 156 -12.30 -5.27 9.82
CA ASP A 156 -13.07 -5.03 11.04
C ASP A 156 -12.13 -5.30 12.23
N GLU A 157 -11.14 -4.41 12.40
CA GLU A 157 -10.40 -4.35 13.62
C GLU A 157 -11.45 -4.11 14.72
N SER A 158 -11.75 -5.16 15.47
CA SER A 158 -12.73 -5.13 16.53
C SER A 158 -12.40 -3.98 17.47
N ILE A 159 -13.20 -2.92 17.41
CA ILE A 159 -13.08 -1.78 18.34
C ILE A 159 -13.52 -2.29 19.67
N LEU A 160 -12.57 -2.54 20.57
CA LEU A 160 -12.89 -2.93 21.93
C LEU A 160 -13.36 -1.68 22.70
N PRO A 161 -14.47 -1.79 23.45
CA PRO A 161 -14.91 -0.72 24.32
C PRO A 161 -13.86 -0.42 25.40
N ALA A 162 -13.87 0.79 25.93
CA ALA A 162 -13.06 1.13 27.08
C ALA A 162 -13.56 0.33 28.29
N MET A 163 -12.74 -0.59 28.78
CA MET A 163 -13.07 -1.43 29.94
C MET A 163 -12.12 -1.15 31.08
N THR A 164 -12.69 -1.18 32.32
CA THR A 164 -11.94 -1.16 33.56
C THR A 164 -11.88 -2.57 34.16
N LYS A 165 -10.87 -2.82 34.96
CA LYS A 165 -10.77 -4.10 35.70
C LYS A 165 -11.97 -4.29 36.60
N GLY A 166 -12.61 -5.45 36.53
CA GLY A 166 -13.78 -5.80 37.35
C GLY A 166 -14.37 -7.14 36.95
N LEU A 167 -15.45 -7.51 37.62
CA LEU A 167 -16.22 -8.70 37.30
C LEU A 167 -16.99 -8.48 35.97
N VAL A 168 -17.02 -9.50 35.14
CA VAL A 168 -17.74 -9.51 33.87
C VAL A 168 -18.76 -10.62 33.89
N ASN A 169 -20.02 -10.29 33.62
CA ASN A 169 -21.08 -11.28 33.46
C ASN A 169 -21.08 -11.79 32.02
N ILE A 170 -21.08 -13.10 31.83
CA ILE A 170 -21.20 -13.73 30.53
C ILE A 170 -22.70 -13.86 30.18
N GLU A 171 -23.15 -13.19 29.12
CA GLU A 171 -24.55 -13.28 28.68
C GLU A 171 -24.76 -14.52 27.80
N SER A 172 -23.81 -14.83 26.92
CA SER A 172 -23.87 -16.00 26.06
C SER A 172 -22.47 -16.48 25.69
N LEU A 173 -22.34 -17.77 25.48
CA LEU A 173 -21.14 -18.40 24.91
C LEU A 173 -21.51 -19.00 23.55
N ILE A 174 -20.84 -18.54 22.51
CA ILE A 174 -20.99 -19.05 21.15
C ILE A 174 -19.67 -19.73 20.79
N ASP A 175 -19.75 -21.04 20.54
CA ASP A 175 -18.60 -21.81 20.09
C ASP A 175 -18.64 -21.95 18.56
N GLU A 176 -17.51 -21.71 17.91
CA GLU A 176 -17.35 -21.87 16.47
C GLU A 176 -16.16 -22.77 16.18
N GLN A 177 -16.38 -23.77 15.32
CA GLN A 177 -15.30 -24.62 14.87
C GLN A 177 -14.57 -23.99 13.68
N HIS A 178 -13.28 -23.70 13.85
CA HIS A 178 -12.42 -23.21 12.79
C HIS A 178 -11.40 -24.26 12.39
N PHE A 179 -11.16 -24.35 11.08
CA PHE A 179 -10.15 -25.23 10.51
C PHE A 179 -8.99 -24.39 9.96
N THR A 180 -7.78 -24.90 10.09
CA THR A 180 -6.63 -24.27 9.46
C THR A 180 -6.80 -24.28 7.95
N GLN A 181 -6.63 -23.10 7.35
CA GLN A 181 -6.70 -22.95 5.90
C GLN A 181 -5.31 -23.21 5.29
N PRO A 182 -5.22 -23.84 4.12
CA PRO A 182 -3.96 -23.94 3.41
C PRO A 182 -3.45 -22.56 3.02
N PRO A 183 -2.14 -22.37 2.77
CA PRO A 183 -1.62 -21.13 2.27
C PRO A 183 -2.40 -20.68 1.02
N PRO A 184 -2.76 -19.41 0.91
CA PRO A 184 -3.49 -18.92 -0.26
C PRO A 184 -2.64 -19.05 -1.52
N ARG A 185 -3.30 -19.26 -2.66
CA ARG A 185 -2.61 -19.22 -3.97
C ARG A 185 -2.04 -17.82 -4.21
N TYR A 186 -0.96 -17.75 -4.97
CA TYR A 186 -0.40 -16.46 -5.34
C TYR A 186 -1.38 -15.62 -6.15
N SER A 187 -1.58 -14.38 -5.72
CA SER A 187 -2.12 -13.33 -6.58
C SER A 187 -1.01 -12.82 -7.52
N GLU A 188 -1.36 -12.10 -8.58
CA GLU A 188 -0.35 -11.51 -9.48
C GLU A 188 0.68 -10.67 -8.72
N ALA A 189 0.22 -9.84 -7.78
CA ALA A 189 1.10 -8.99 -6.97
C ALA A 189 2.03 -9.81 -6.07
N SER A 190 1.51 -10.82 -5.38
CA SER A 190 2.32 -11.68 -4.51
C SER A 190 3.29 -12.56 -5.30
N LEU A 191 2.91 -12.97 -6.52
CA LEU A 191 3.79 -13.69 -7.44
C LEU A 191 4.95 -12.81 -7.92
N VAL A 192 4.68 -11.57 -8.35
CA VAL A 192 5.73 -10.61 -8.74
C VAL A 192 6.70 -10.39 -7.59
N LYS A 193 6.19 -10.17 -6.39
CA LYS A 193 7.03 -10.03 -5.19
C LYS A 193 7.91 -11.25 -4.95
N LYS A 194 7.34 -12.45 -5.12
CA LYS A 194 8.10 -13.69 -4.95
C LYS A 194 9.17 -13.89 -6.01
N LEU A 195 8.88 -13.56 -7.26
CA LEU A 195 9.84 -13.57 -8.36
C LEU A 195 11.00 -12.60 -8.09
N GLU A 196 10.69 -11.39 -7.60
CA GLU A 196 11.69 -10.40 -7.22
C GLU A 196 12.59 -10.90 -6.07
N GLU A 197 12.01 -11.48 -5.01
CA GLU A 197 12.75 -12.07 -3.89
C GLU A 197 13.73 -13.17 -4.35
N LEU A 198 13.32 -13.95 -5.34
CA LEU A 198 14.13 -15.02 -5.92
C LEU A 198 15.13 -14.54 -6.98
N GLY A 199 15.06 -13.27 -7.38
CA GLY A 199 15.89 -12.70 -8.44
C GLY A 199 15.51 -13.17 -9.85
N ILE A 200 14.28 -13.67 -10.04
CA ILE A 200 13.74 -14.17 -11.31
C ILE A 200 13.01 -13.05 -12.03
N GLY A 201 13.39 -12.77 -13.26
CA GLY A 201 12.78 -11.71 -14.07
C GLY A 201 13.27 -10.30 -13.72
N ARG A 202 12.59 -9.31 -14.29
CA ARG A 202 12.84 -7.86 -14.14
C ARG A 202 11.49 -7.12 -14.27
N PRO A 203 11.38 -5.87 -13.84
CA PRO A 203 10.15 -5.07 -14.03
C PRO A 203 9.61 -5.07 -15.46
N SER A 204 10.50 -5.16 -16.46
CA SER A 204 10.12 -5.23 -17.87
C SER A 204 9.60 -6.60 -18.33
N THR A 205 9.83 -7.68 -17.58
CA THR A 205 9.50 -9.06 -17.99
C THR A 205 8.41 -9.70 -17.13
N TYR A 206 8.04 -9.15 -15.97
CA TYR A 206 7.03 -9.75 -15.09
C TYR A 206 5.69 -9.95 -15.79
N ALA A 207 5.21 -8.95 -16.54
CA ALA A 207 3.94 -9.06 -17.26
C ALA A 207 3.94 -10.21 -18.28
N SER A 208 5.05 -10.39 -19.03
CA SER A 208 5.15 -11.49 -19.99
C SER A 208 5.25 -12.86 -19.30
N ILE A 209 5.98 -12.96 -18.19
CA ILE A 209 6.09 -14.21 -17.41
C ILE A 209 4.71 -14.64 -16.90
N ILE A 210 3.94 -13.70 -16.37
CA ILE A 210 2.58 -13.97 -15.87
C ILE A 210 1.67 -14.39 -17.03
N SER A 211 1.69 -13.66 -18.14
CA SER A 211 0.89 -13.97 -19.33
C SER A 211 1.17 -15.38 -19.86
N VAL A 212 2.44 -15.77 -19.99
CA VAL A 212 2.83 -17.12 -20.43
C VAL A 212 2.36 -18.19 -19.44
N SER A 213 2.48 -17.94 -18.14
CA SER A 213 1.97 -18.85 -17.11
C SER A 213 0.48 -19.12 -17.25
N TYR A 214 -0.31 -18.09 -17.50
CA TYR A 214 -1.76 -18.26 -17.70
C TYR A 214 -2.13 -18.96 -19.01
N THR A 215 -1.44 -18.64 -20.09
CA THR A 215 -1.82 -19.13 -21.44
C THR A 215 -1.27 -20.52 -21.78
N HIS A 216 -0.10 -20.89 -21.24
CA HIS A 216 0.56 -22.13 -21.61
C HIS A 216 0.60 -23.17 -20.47
N LEU A 217 0.81 -22.77 -19.23
CA LEU A 217 0.96 -23.73 -18.12
C LEU A 217 -0.39 -24.10 -17.51
N ARG A 218 -1.27 -23.11 -17.32
CA ARG A 218 -2.58 -23.37 -16.70
C ARG A 218 -3.56 -24.08 -17.63
N ALA A 219 -3.42 -23.92 -18.95
CA ALA A 219 -4.24 -24.64 -19.92
C ALA A 219 -4.03 -26.17 -19.88
N HIS A 220 -2.84 -26.63 -19.45
CA HIS A 220 -2.53 -28.05 -19.30
C HIS A 220 -3.01 -28.69 -17.99
N GLU A 221 -3.30 -27.88 -16.96
CA GLU A 221 -3.79 -28.39 -15.66
C GLU A 221 -5.30 -28.66 -15.64
N THR A 222 -6.05 -28.21 -16.64
CA THR A 222 -7.51 -28.36 -16.71
C THR A 222 -7.95 -29.58 -17.52
N GLU A 223 -7.04 -30.36 -18.08
CA GLU A 223 -7.35 -31.57 -18.85
C GLU A 223 -7.07 -32.90 -18.10
N ALA A 224 -6.87 -32.86 -16.76
CA ALA A 224 -6.66 -34.04 -15.94
C ALA A 224 -7.81 -34.28 -14.97
#